data_f32dafa3825ef38f2b92c37fb0100597
#
_entry.id   f32dafa3825ef38f2b92c37fb0100597
#
_cell.length_a   1.000
_cell.length_b   1.000
_cell.length_c   1.000
_cell.angle_alpha   90.00
_cell.angle_beta   90.00
_cell.angle_gamma   90.00
#
_symmetry.space_group_name_H-M   'P 1'
#
loop_
_entity.id
_entity.type
_entity.pdbx_description
1 polymer ?
#
loop_
_entity_poly.entity_id
_entity_poly.type
_entity_poly.pdbx_seq_one_letter_code
_entity_poly.pdbx_strand_id
1 'polypeptide(L)'
;MMATTIEQEQEVQEPQKRSVRVVLLALMIAMLLAMLDNMIIGTAMPTIVGELGGLAHLSWVVTAYTLATAASTPIWGKLGDMYGRKATFLTSIVIFLIGSALSGMAQDMGQLIAFRAVQGLGAGGLMVGVMAIIGDLIPPRERGKYQGMMAGVMALAMIGGPLVGGTITDNWGWRWSFYINLPLGALALVMVTAVLHLPKKRSKARIDYLGAGLLTVGITSIVLVTTWGGSEYAWGSAMILGLIGLGIAALAAFLRVQTTAAEPIMPLHIFRNRNFSLMSVIGFLTGFVMFGAVLFLPLYQQSVQGASATNSGLLLLPMLVSMMIVSLVAGRVTTSTGRYKLFPIMGGALIVVGLFLLSQMDTGTSRLTSGVYMAVLGAGMGFLMQITMLVAQNSVEMKDMGVASSSTTLFRTLGSSFGVAIMGAVFNSRVEDEMAARTAGGPALPNAQLDADSLEKLPDAMREAYQFAVSSGTHSAFLIGASVAVVAFVAALFVKEVPLKGAGPKDRTDGDADGDGSRGEPVSAGSA
;
A
#
# COMPACT_ATOMS: atom_id res chain seq x y z
N MET A 1 -29.05 10.90 43.99
CA MET A 1 -27.98 11.73 43.42
C MET A 1 -26.89 10.91 42.65
N MET A 2 -26.53 9.70 43.06
CA MET A 2 -25.57 8.83 42.33
C MET A 2 -26.14 8.16 41.06
N ALA A 3 -27.42 7.87 40.99
CA ALA A 3 -28.06 7.23 39.83
C ALA A 3 -28.19 8.17 38.62
N THR A 4 -28.43 9.47 38.84
CA THR A 4 -28.54 10.49 37.82
C THR A 4 -27.19 10.81 37.11
N THR A 5 -26.08 10.61 37.81
CA THR A 5 -24.74 10.84 37.23
C THR A 5 -24.33 9.71 36.29
N ILE A 6 -24.76 8.46 36.57
CA ILE A 6 -24.44 7.29 35.71
C ILE A 6 -25.28 7.32 34.42
N GLU A 7 -26.53 7.77 34.47
CA GLU A 7 -27.37 7.93 33.27
C GLU A 7 -26.86 9.07 32.35
N GLN A 8 -26.36 10.18 32.92
CA GLN A 8 -25.76 11.26 32.12
C GLN A 8 -24.42 10.87 31.47
N GLU A 9 -23.60 10.03 32.11
CA GLU A 9 -22.37 9.51 31.47
C GLU A 9 -22.68 8.50 30.37
N GLN A 10 -23.78 7.75 30.43
CA GLN A 10 -24.17 6.84 29.34
C GLN A 10 -24.81 7.55 28.14
N GLU A 11 -25.58 8.62 28.35
CA GLU A 11 -26.21 9.39 27.28
C GLU A 11 -25.21 10.19 26.43
N VAL A 12 -24.10 10.66 27.02
CA VAL A 12 -23.05 11.41 26.29
C VAL A 12 -22.13 10.49 25.46
N GLN A 13 -22.05 9.19 25.78
CA GLN A 13 -21.16 8.24 25.05
C GLN A 13 -21.76 7.64 23.77
N GLU A 14 -23.08 7.49 23.66
CA GLU A 14 -23.71 6.88 22.48
C GLU A 14 -23.64 7.73 21.19
N PRO A 15 -23.94 9.03 21.19
CA PRO A 15 -23.87 9.85 19.97
C PRO A 15 -22.44 9.99 19.44
N GLN A 16 -21.44 10.02 20.31
CA GLN A 16 -20.04 10.14 19.92
C GLN A 16 -19.50 8.86 19.26
N LYS A 17 -19.85 7.68 19.76
CA LYS A 17 -19.48 6.38 19.17
C LYS A 17 -20.16 6.14 17.81
N ARG A 18 -21.41 6.58 17.66
CA ARG A 18 -22.16 6.45 16.40
C ARG A 18 -21.56 7.34 15.31
N SER A 19 -21.16 8.56 15.66
CA SER A 19 -20.49 9.51 14.77
C SER A 19 -19.16 8.92 14.24
N VAL A 20 -18.30 8.35 15.09
CA VAL A 20 -17.03 7.74 14.69
C VAL A 20 -17.22 6.57 13.72
N ARG A 21 -18.21 5.71 13.93
CA ARG A 21 -18.50 4.58 13.00
C ARG A 21 -18.89 5.07 11.60
N VAL A 22 -19.70 6.12 11.51
CA VAL A 22 -20.11 6.69 10.22
C VAL A 22 -18.93 7.35 9.50
N VAL A 23 -18.05 8.04 10.24
CA VAL A 23 -16.80 8.57 9.68
C VAL A 23 -15.95 7.45 9.12
N LEU A 24 -15.75 6.38 9.88
CA LEU A 24 -14.95 5.23 9.44
C LEU A 24 -15.53 4.56 8.21
N LEU A 25 -16.86 4.41 8.13
CA LEU A 25 -17.51 3.90 6.93
C LEU A 25 -17.24 4.81 5.71
N ALA A 26 -17.34 6.12 5.87
CA ALA A 26 -17.03 7.08 4.80
C ALA A 26 -15.57 6.99 4.34
N LEU A 27 -14.63 6.83 5.28
CA LEU A 27 -13.22 6.62 4.96
C LEU A 27 -12.98 5.30 4.22
N MET A 28 -13.67 4.21 4.62
CA MET A 28 -13.58 2.92 3.92
C MET A 28 -14.15 2.99 2.50
N ILE A 29 -15.25 3.72 2.29
CA ILE A 29 -15.81 3.95 0.95
C ILE A 29 -14.82 4.74 0.10
N ALA A 30 -14.20 5.80 0.62
CA ALA A 30 -13.20 6.58 -0.11
C ALA A 30 -11.95 5.76 -0.46
N MET A 31 -11.51 4.87 0.44
CA MET A 31 -10.41 3.96 0.20
C MET A 31 -10.77 2.90 -0.86
N LEU A 32 -11.96 2.31 -0.73
CA LEU A 32 -12.48 1.34 -1.70
C LEU A 32 -12.52 1.95 -3.10
N LEU A 33 -13.01 3.19 -3.21
CA LEU A 33 -13.09 3.94 -4.46
C LEU A 33 -11.73 4.04 -5.16
N ALA A 34 -10.69 4.49 -4.45
CA ALA A 34 -9.35 4.64 -5.03
C ALA A 34 -8.71 3.30 -5.41
N MET A 35 -9.02 2.22 -4.70
CA MET A 35 -8.50 0.88 -4.99
C MET A 35 -9.25 0.19 -6.13
N LEU A 36 -10.59 0.30 -6.14
CA LEU A 36 -11.42 -0.24 -7.21
C LEU A 36 -11.07 0.36 -8.56
N ASP A 37 -10.87 1.68 -8.62
CA ASP A 37 -10.54 2.40 -9.85
C ASP A 37 -9.35 1.76 -10.59
N ASN A 38 -8.27 1.47 -9.87
CA ASN A 38 -7.10 0.81 -10.46
C ASN A 38 -7.38 -0.59 -10.99
N MET A 39 -8.19 -1.37 -10.26
CA MET A 39 -8.49 -2.75 -10.64
C MET A 39 -9.46 -2.82 -11.82
N ILE A 40 -10.45 -1.95 -11.85
CA ILE A 40 -11.44 -1.84 -12.93
C ILE A 40 -10.77 -1.46 -14.26
N ILE A 41 -9.84 -0.51 -14.24
CA ILE A 41 -9.13 -0.05 -15.44
C ILE A 41 -8.31 -1.17 -16.08
N GLY A 42 -7.70 -2.04 -15.28
CA GLY A 42 -6.95 -3.18 -15.80
C GLY A 42 -7.78 -4.08 -16.71
N THR A 43 -9.05 -4.30 -16.38
CA THR A 43 -9.96 -5.13 -17.20
C THR A 43 -10.55 -4.38 -18.40
N ALA A 44 -10.72 -3.05 -18.30
CA ALA A 44 -11.24 -2.22 -19.39
C ALA A 44 -10.19 -1.88 -20.45
N MET A 45 -8.89 -2.11 -20.17
CA MET A 45 -7.78 -1.66 -20.99
C MET A 45 -7.82 -2.14 -22.46
N PRO A 46 -8.12 -3.43 -22.76
CA PRO A 46 -8.23 -3.88 -24.15
C PRO A 46 -9.28 -3.11 -24.95
N THR A 47 -10.45 -2.86 -24.34
CA THR A 47 -11.55 -2.10 -24.98
C THR A 47 -11.19 -0.63 -25.17
N ILE A 48 -10.49 -0.01 -24.20
CA ILE A 48 -9.99 1.37 -24.30
C ILE A 48 -9.03 1.51 -25.49
N VAL A 49 -8.07 0.59 -25.61
CA VAL A 49 -7.12 0.61 -26.73
C VAL A 49 -7.80 0.35 -28.05
N GLY A 50 -8.79 -0.55 -28.10
CA GLY A 50 -9.56 -0.82 -29.31
C GLY A 50 -10.33 0.41 -29.81
N GLU A 51 -10.82 1.27 -28.91
CA GLU A 51 -11.60 2.46 -29.25
C GLU A 51 -10.74 3.72 -29.46
N LEU A 52 -9.81 4.00 -28.56
CA LEU A 52 -8.98 5.22 -28.62
C LEU A 52 -7.69 5.04 -29.42
N GLY A 53 -7.33 3.81 -29.79
CA GLY A 53 -6.05 3.50 -30.38
C GLY A 53 -4.89 3.64 -29.37
N GLY A 54 -3.66 3.77 -29.89
CA GLY A 54 -2.49 4.11 -29.07
C GLY A 54 -1.96 2.95 -28.20
N LEU A 55 -1.92 1.73 -28.73
CA LEU A 55 -1.37 0.55 -28.04
C LEU A 55 0.01 0.81 -27.43
N ALA A 56 0.87 1.56 -28.11
CA ALA A 56 2.19 1.95 -27.62
C ALA A 56 2.16 2.82 -26.35
N HIS A 57 1.03 3.41 -26.01
CA HIS A 57 0.86 4.28 -24.83
C HIS A 57 0.03 3.65 -23.72
N LEU A 58 -0.31 2.38 -23.85
CA LEU A 58 -1.17 1.64 -22.90
C LEU A 58 -0.61 1.70 -21.48
N SER A 59 0.67 1.44 -21.29
CA SER A 59 1.34 1.47 -20.00
C SER A 59 1.25 2.85 -19.31
N TRP A 60 1.21 3.93 -20.12
CA TRP A 60 1.13 5.29 -19.61
C TRP A 60 -0.16 5.61 -18.85
N VAL A 61 -1.26 4.98 -19.20
CA VAL A 61 -2.57 5.18 -18.50
C VAL A 61 -2.46 4.79 -17.02
N VAL A 62 -1.77 3.68 -16.74
CA VAL A 62 -1.54 3.21 -15.36
C VAL A 62 -0.36 3.97 -14.73
N THR A 63 0.71 4.18 -15.49
CA THR A 63 1.94 4.85 -15.01
C THR A 63 1.65 6.29 -14.59
N ALA A 64 0.92 7.08 -15.39
CA ALA A 64 0.61 8.47 -15.06
C ALA A 64 -0.19 8.60 -13.75
N TYR A 65 -1.15 7.73 -13.53
CA TYR A 65 -1.90 7.68 -12.27
C TYR A 65 -1.02 7.29 -11.08
N THR A 66 -0.26 6.21 -11.20
CA THR A 66 0.61 5.72 -10.12
C THR A 66 1.68 6.73 -9.76
N LEU A 67 2.28 7.36 -10.76
CA LEU A 67 3.29 8.40 -10.61
C LEU A 67 2.73 9.62 -9.90
N ALA A 68 1.59 10.13 -10.35
CA ALA A 68 0.93 11.27 -9.72
C ALA A 68 0.51 10.95 -8.27
N THR A 69 0.02 9.74 -8.02
CA THR A 69 -0.31 9.25 -6.68
C THR A 69 0.92 9.22 -5.77
N ALA A 70 2.01 8.60 -6.21
CA ALA A 70 3.24 8.49 -5.42
C ALA A 70 3.86 9.85 -5.12
N ALA A 71 3.95 10.73 -6.13
CA ALA A 71 4.54 12.06 -6.00
C ALA A 71 3.71 12.99 -5.09
N SER A 72 2.38 12.91 -5.16
CA SER A 72 1.50 13.77 -4.35
C SER A 72 1.31 13.29 -2.91
N THR A 73 1.51 12.00 -2.63
CA THR A 73 1.30 11.37 -1.31
C THR A 73 1.99 12.12 -0.15
N PRO A 74 3.30 12.45 -0.19
CA PRO A 74 3.96 13.18 0.89
C PRO A 74 3.46 14.62 1.03
N ILE A 75 3.12 15.25 -0.10
CA ILE A 75 2.59 16.62 -0.14
C ILE A 75 1.25 16.67 0.60
N TRP A 76 0.34 15.75 0.31
CA TRP A 76 -0.94 15.63 1.01
C TRP A 76 -0.80 15.39 2.51
N GLY A 77 0.19 14.59 2.92
CA GLY A 77 0.49 14.37 4.34
C GLY A 77 0.82 15.70 5.04
N LYS A 78 1.75 16.48 4.48
CA LYS A 78 2.15 17.79 5.02
C LYS A 78 1.01 18.81 4.96
N LEU A 79 0.27 18.89 3.86
CA LEU A 79 -0.89 19.77 3.74
C LEU A 79 -1.96 19.47 4.79
N GLY A 80 -2.19 18.17 5.08
CA GLY A 80 -3.12 17.72 6.12
C GLY A 80 -2.69 18.18 7.51
N ASP A 81 -1.40 18.14 7.81
CA ASP A 81 -0.84 18.61 9.08
C ASP A 81 -0.93 20.12 9.24
N MET A 82 -0.77 20.87 8.15
CA MET A 82 -0.77 22.36 8.15
C MET A 82 -2.17 22.97 8.10
N TYR A 83 -3.01 22.50 7.20
CA TYR A 83 -4.33 23.12 6.89
C TYR A 83 -5.51 22.36 7.48
N GLY A 84 -5.26 21.21 8.10
CA GLY A 84 -6.25 20.35 8.73
C GLY A 84 -6.74 19.22 7.84
N ARG A 85 -6.92 18.04 8.46
CA ARG A 85 -7.22 16.76 7.80
C ARG A 85 -8.51 16.78 6.97
N LYS A 86 -9.58 17.40 7.52
CA LYS A 86 -10.89 17.41 6.83
C LYS A 86 -10.82 18.14 5.50
N ALA A 87 -10.28 19.37 5.49
CA ALA A 87 -10.24 20.19 4.28
C ALA A 87 -9.41 19.53 3.18
N THR A 88 -8.21 19.05 3.52
CA THR A 88 -7.29 18.40 2.58
C THR A 88 -7.87 17.11 2.05
N PHE A 89 -8.53 16.30 2.88
CA PHE A 89 -9.18 15.07 2.46
C PHE A 89 -10.36 15.32 1.53
N LEU A 90 -11.23 16.30 1.82
CA LEU A 90 -12.31 16.70 0.93
C LEU A 90 -11.79 17.20 -0.42
N THR A 91 -10.72 18.00 -0.41
CA THR A 91 -10.07 18.48 -1.65
C THR A 91 -9.53 17.31 -2.48
N SER A 92 -8.92 16.32 -1.85
CA SER A 92 -8.40 15.15 -2.57
C SER A 92 -9.52 14.30 -3.20
N ILE A 93 -10.66 14.13 -2.52
CA ILE A 93 -11.86 13.48 -3.10
C ILE A 93 -12.32 14.27 -4.34
N VAL A 94 -12.44 15.59 -4.24
CA VAL A 94 -12.91 16.44 -5.36
C VAL A 94 -11.96 16.33 -6.56
N ILE A 95 -10.65 16.42 -6.35
CA ILE A 95 -9.66 16.29 -7.43
C ILE A 95 -9.75 14.89 -8.07
N PHE A 96 -9.89 13.82 -7.25
CA PHE A 96 -10.06 12.47 -7.76
C PHE A 96 -11.31 12.34 -8.64
N LEU A 97 -12.45 12.90 -8.20
CA LEU A 97 -13.72 12.85 -8.95
C LEU A 97 -13.66 13.67 -10.25
N ILE A 98 -13.03 14.84 -10.22
CA ILE A 98 -12.80 15.64 -11.43
C ILE A 98 -11.94 14.84 -12.42
N GLY A 99 -10.82 14.29 -11.98
CA GLY A 99 -9.96 13.45 -12.82
C GLY A 99 -10.70 12.23 -13.39
N SER A 100 -11.56 11.60 -12.58
CA SER A 100 -12.37 10.46 -13.00
C SER A 100 -13.42 10.87 -14.06
N ALA A 101 -14.15 11.96 -13.83
CA ALA A 101 -15.12 12.47 -14.80
C ALA A 101 -14.46 12.81 -16.14
N LEU A 102 -13.31 13.51 -16.09
CA LEU A 102 -12.54 13.86 -17.29
C LEU A 102 -12.01 12.60 -18.01
N SER A 103 -11.53 11.59 -17.27
CA SER A 103 -11.09 10.32 -17.85
C SER A 103 -12.21 9.61 -18.61
N GLY A 104 -13.43 9.61 -18.08
CA GLY A 104 -14.61 9.09 -18.78
C GLY A 104 -15.00 9.89 -20.03
N MET A 105 -14.60 11.16 -20.13
CA MET A 105 -14.84 12.04 -21.28
C MET A 105 -13.72 12.03 -22.32
N ALA A 106 -12.62 11.30 -22.09
CA ALA A 106 -11.47 11.28 -22.96
C ALA A 106 -11.82 10.82 -24.39
N GLN A 107 -11.30 11.53 -25.38
CA GLN A 107 -11.52 11.28 -26.80
C GLN A 107 -10.30 10.68 -27.49
N ASP A 108 -9.14 10.79 -26.88
CA ASP A 108 -7.89 10.20 -27.33
C ASP A 108 -7.04 9.70 -26.14
N MET A 109 -6.04 8.88 -26.43
CA MET A 109 -5.17 8.28 -25.42
C MET A 109 -4.37 9.32 -24.62
N GLY A 110 -3.95 10.42 -25.24
CA GLY A 110 -3.19 11.49 -24.58
C GLY A 110 -4.04 12.21 -23.53
N GLN A 111 -5.30 12.53 -23.87
CA GLN A 111 -6.25 13.09 -22.89
C GLN A 111 -6.47 12.13 -21.73
N LEU A 112 -6.70 10.84 -22.00
CA LEU A 112 -6.90 9.84 -20.96
C LEU A 112 -5.70 9.81 -20.01
N ILE A 113 -4.47 9.76 -20.52
CA ILE A 113 -3.23 9.77 -19.71
C ILE A 113 -3.16 11.04 -18.84
N ALA A 114 -3.43 12.23 -19.42
CA ALA A 114 -3.39 13.48 -18.68
C ALA A 114 -4.45 13.53 -17.56
N PHE A 115 -5.66 13.07 -17.85
CA PHE A 115 -6.75 13.03 -16.87
C PHE A 115 -6.52 11.98 -15.77
N ARG A 116 -5.87 10.86 -16.11
CA ARG A 116 -5.40 9.87 -15.14
C ARG A 116 -4.34 10.46 -14.20
N ALA A 117 -3.45 11.32 -14.69
CA ALA A 117 -2.51 12.02 -13.81
C ALA A 117 -3.25 12.93 -12.82
N VAL A 118 -4.26 13.69 -13.27
CA VAL A 118 -5.10 14.51 -12.37
C VAL A 118 -5.81 13.64 -11.33
N GLN A 119 -6.38 12.53 -11.74
CA GLN A 119 -7.05 11.58 -10.86
C GLN A 119 -6.07 10.99 -9.82
N GLY A 120 -4.86 10.65 -10.24
CA GLY A 120 -3.78 10.16 -9.38
C GLY A 120 -3.36 11.17 -8.30
N LEU A 121 -3.34 12.48 -8.62
CA LEU A 121 -3.08 13.52 -7.61
C LEU A 121 -4.11 13.44 -6.46
N GLY A 122 -5.39 13.24 -6.78
CA GLY A 122 -6.44 13.05 -5.77
C GLY A 122 -6.28 11.76 -4.98
N ALA A 123 -5.95 10.66 -5.66
CA ALA A 123 -5.78 9.34 -5.05
C ALA A 123 -4.70 9.30 -3.97
N GLY A 124 -3.58 10.01 -4.17
CA GLY A 124 -2.53 10.14 -3.16
C GLY A 124 -3.03 10.75 -1.85
N GLY A 125 -3.90 11.77 -1.96
CA GLY A 125 -4.53 12.39 -0.80
C GLY A 125 -5.57 11.51 -0.11
N LEU A 126 -6.31 10.71 -0.88
CA LEU A 126 -7.28 9.74 -0.33
C LEU A 126 -6.58 8.72 0.57
N MET A 127 -5.52 8.10 0.10
CA MET A 127 -4.79 7.06 0.87
C MET A 127 -4.19 7.60 2.16
N VAL A 128 -3.47 8.72 2.09
CA VAL A 128 -2.85 9.34 3.26
C VAL A 128 -3.89 9.92 4.20
N GLY A 129 -4.94 10.57 3.65
CA GLY A 129 -5.99 11.18 4.43
C GLY A 129 -6.75 10.17 5.30
N VAL A 130 -7.10 9.00 4.74
CA VAL A 130 -7.73 7.91 5.51
C VAL A 130 -6.86 7.50 6.69
N MET A 131 -5.56 7.23 6.43
CA MET A 131 -4.62 6.82 7.46
C MET A 131 -4.42 7.87 8.55
N ALA A 132 -4.29 9.14 8.15
CA ALA A 132 -4.07 10.25 9.06
C ALA A 132 -5.32 10.55 9.90
N ILE A 133 -6.52 10.51 9.31
CA ILE A 133 -7.78 10.75 10.03
C ILE A 133 -8.05 9.61 11.04
N ILE A 134 -7.80 8.35 10.67
CA ILE A 134 -7.88 7.22 11.62
C ILE A 134 -6.87 7.43 12.76
N GLY A 135 -5.65 7.90 12.43
CA GLY A 135 -4.63 8.23 13.41
C GLY A 135 -5.03 9.33 14.40
N ASP A 136 -5.80 10.32 13.96
CA ASP A 136 -6.29 11.42 14.81
C ASP A 136 -7.52 11.04 15.65
N LEU A 137 -8.44 10.22 15.09
CA LEU A 137 -9.71 9.87 15.73
C LEU A 137 -9.62 8.68 16.68
N ILE A 138 -8.71 7.75 16.39
CA ILE A 138 -8.66 6.46 17.06
C ILE A 138 -7.39 6.35 17.91
N PRO A 139 -7.52 6.05 19.21
CA PRO A 139 -6.35 5.79 20.05
C PRO A 139 -5.47 4.68 19.47
N PRO A 140 -4.13 4.73 19.61
CA PRO A 140 -3.22 3.74 19.03
C PRO A 140 -3.58 2.29 19.33
N ARG A 141 -4.07 2.00 20.51
CA ARG A 141 -4.53 0.65 20.89
C ARG A 141 -5.66 0.10 20.03
N GLU A 142 -6.61 0.94 19.62
CA GLU A 142 -7.79 0.52 18.86
C GLU A 142 -7.57 0.54 17.34
N ARG A 143 -6.52 1.22 16.86
CA ARG A 143 -6.23 1.37 15.41
C ARG A 143 -6.07 0.03 14.69
N GLY A 144 -5.56 -0.98 15.40
CA GLY A 144 -5.35 -2.31 14.86
C GLY A 144 -6.62 -2.94 14.28
N LYS A 145 -7.76 -2.78 14.92
CA LYS A 145 -9.06 -3.26 14.44
C LYS A 145 -9.42 -2.62 13.09
N TYR A 146 -9.22 -1.31 12.95
CA TYR A 146 -9.60 -0.56 11.75
C TYR A 146 -8.64 -0.79 10.59
N GLN A 147 -7.37 -0.99 10.88
CA GLN A 147 -6.38 -1.40 9.86
C GLN A 147 -6.69 -2.79 9.30
N GLY A 148 -7.16 -3.72 10.14
CA GLY A 148 -7.68 -5.00 9.67
C GLY A 148 -8.89 -4.87 8.73
N MET A 149 -9.81 -3.93 9.03
CA MET A 149 -10.93 -3.62 8.13
C MET A 149 -10.44 -3.05 6.79
N MET A 150 -9.37 -2.25 6.78
CA MET A 150 -8.75 -1.74 5.54
C MET A 150 -8.17 -2.85 4.69
N ALA A 151 -7.56 -3.88 5.29
CA ALA A 151 -7.13 -5.07 4.56
C ALA A 151 -8.32 -5.80 3.91
N GLY A 152 -9.47 -5.85 4.60
CA GLY A 152 -10.72 -6.36 4.03
C GLY A 152 -11.23 -5.54 2.83
N VAL A 153 -11.18 -4.21 2.92
CA VAL A 153 -11.52 -3.31 1.80
C VAL A 153 -10.60 -3.54 0.60
N MET A 154 -9.31 -3.72 0.85
CA MET A 154 -8.33 -4.04 -0.21
C MET A 154 -8.66 -5.37 -0.90
N ALA A 155 -8.98 -6.41 -0.13
CA ALA A 155 -9.38 -7.72 -0.67
C ALA A 155 -10.67 -7.60 -1.51
N LEU A 156 -11.66 -6.85 -1.03
CA LEU A 156 -12.89 -6.58 -1.78
C LEU A 156 -12.61 -5.84 -3.10
N ALA A 157 -11.70 -4.87 -3.10
CA ALA A 157 -11.33 -4.14 -4.32
C ALA A 157 -10.62 -5.06 -5.32
N MET A 158 -9.73 -5.94 -4.87
CA MET A 158 -8.98 -6.85 -5.73
C MET A 158 -9.89 -7.89 -6.41
N ILE A 159 -10.91 -8.36 -5.72
CA ILE A 159 -11.87 -9.35 -6.27
C ILE A 159 -12.98 -8.63 -7.05
N GLY A 160 -13.55 -7.59 -6.44
CA GLY A 160 -14.67 -6.84 -7.01
C GLY A 160 -14.27 -6.03 -8.24
N GLY A 161 -13.02 -5.53 -8.30
CA GLY A 161 -12.54 -4.73 -9.41
C GLY A 161 -12.68 -5.38 -10.77
N PRO A 162 -12.08 -6.56 -11.00
CA PRO A 162 -12.24 -7.29 -12.26
C PRO A 162 -13.68 -7.68 -12.58
N LEU A 163 -14.47 -8.10 -11.58
CA LEU A 163 -15.88 -8.48 -11.78
C LEU A 163 -16.73 -7.28 -12.17
N VAL A 164 -16.63 -6.20 -11.41
CA VAL A 164 -17.37 -4.96 -11.67
C VAL A 164 -16.88 -4.31 -12.96
N GLY A 165 -15.56 -4.24 -13.15
CA GLY A 165 -14.94 -3.65 -14.34
C GLY A 165 -15.28 -4.38 -15.62
N GLY A 166 -15.21 -5.71 -15.63
CA GLY A 166 -15.61 -6.52 -16.77
C GLY A 166 -17.10 -6.34 -17.09
N THR A 167 -17.97 -6.50 -16.08
CA THR A 167 -19.42 -6.33 -16.26
C THR A 167 -19.78 -4.94 -16.79
N ILE A 168 -19.15 -3.88 -16.27
CA ILE A 168 -19.40 -2.51 -16.72
C ILE A 168 -18.93 -2.34 -18.16
N THR A 169 -17.71 -2.78 -18.47
CA THR A 169 -17.09 -2.61 -19.78
C THR A 169 -17.91 -3.33 -20.87
N ASP A 170 -18.36 -4.55 -20.58
CA ASP A 170 -19.08 -5.40 -21.53
C ASP A 170 -20.51 -4.88 -21.81
N ASN A 171 -21.21 -4.32 -20.81
CA ASN A 171 -22.62 -3.93 -20.94
C ASN A 171 -22.84 -2.43 -21.18
N TRP A 172 -21.97 -1.56 -20.64
CA TRP A 172 -22.18 -0.10 -20.68
C TRP A 172 -21.00 0.66 -21.30
N GLY A 173 -19.92 -0.04 -21.64
CA GLY A 173 -18.69 0.52 -22.19
C GLY A 173 -17.73 1.03 -21.12
N TRP A 174 -16.44 1.11 -21.48
CA TRP A 174 -15.33 1.42 -20.59
C TRP A 174 -15.42 2.78 -19.89
N ARG A 175 -16.09 3.76 -20.50
CA ARG A 175 -16.27 5.11 -19.90
C ARG A 175 -16.99 5.05 -18.56
N TRP A 176 -17.93 4.13 -18.39
CA TRP A 176 -18.66 3.92 -17.16
C TRP A 176 -17.78 3.37 -16.03
N SER A 177 -16.62 2.77 -16.35
CA SER A 177 -15.62 2.39 -15.35
C SER A 177 -15.05 3.59 -14.60
N PHE A 178 -15.07 4.77 -15.21
CA PHE A 178 -14.73 6.02 -14.54
C PHE A 178 -15.94 6.69 -13.88
N TYR A 179 -17.10 6.67 -14.52
CA TYR A 179 -18.29 7.34 -14.00
C TYR A 179 -18.85 6.67 -12.74
N ILE A 180 -18.61 5.38 -12.49
CA ILE A 180 -19.01 4.70 -11.26
C ILE A 180 -18.36 5.33 -10.01
N ASN A 181 -17.23 5.99 -10.18
CA ASN A 181 -16.55 6.70 -9.11
C ASN A 181 -17.33 7.94 -8.63
N LEU A 182 -18.14 8.56 -9.51
CA LEU A 182 -18.85 9.80 -9.17
C LEU A 182 -19.91 9.60 -8.08
N PRO A 183 -20.86 8.66 -8.18
CA PRO A 183 -21.84 8.45 -7.11
C PRO A 183 -21.20 7.96 -5.80
N LEU A 184 -20.21 7.08 -5.87
CA LEU A 184 -19.53 6.59 -4.68
C LEU A 184 -18.71 7.68 -3.99
N GLY A 185 -18.00 8.49 -4.78
CA GLY A 185 -17.21 9.59 -4.25
C GLY A 185 -18.08 10.75 -3.74
N ALA A 186 -19.22 11.04 -4.40
CA ALA A 186 -20.21 12.01 -3.89
C ALA A 186 -20.76 11.55 -2.54
N LEU A 187 -21.10 10.27 -2.39
CA LEU A 187 -21.55 9.69 -1.12
C LEU A 187 -20.46 9.87 -0.03
N ALA A 188 -19.20 9.51 -0.32
CA ALA A 188 -18.09 9.71 0.60
C ALA A 188 -17.93 11.19 0.98
N LEU A 189 -18.00 12.10 0.00
CA LEU A 189 -17.90 13.55 0.19
C LEU A 189 -18.98 14.07 1.15
N VAL A 190 -20.24 13.70 0.91
CA VAL A 190 -21.39 14.09 1.75
C VAL A 190 -21.21 13.54 3.16
N MET A 191 -20.89 12.26 3.30
CA MET A 191 -20.71 11.63 4.61
C MET A 191 -19.57 12.29 5.40
N VAL A 192 -18.40 12.50 4.78
CA VAL A 192 -17.24 13.15 5.42
C VAL A 192 -17.58 14.60 5.80
N THR A 193 -18.26 15.34 4.92
CA THR A 193 -18.64 16.73 5.20
C THR A 193 -19.58 16.83 6.37
N ALA A 194 -20.60 15.95 6.44
CA ALA A 194 -21.63 15.97 7.46
C ALA A 194 -21.13 15.48 8.84
N VAL A 195 -20.29 14.44 8.86
CA VAL A 195 -20.01 13.71 10.11
C VAL A 195 -18.60 13.97 10.66
N LEU A 196 -17.61 14.29 9.81
CA LEU A 196 -16.25 14.51 10.26
C LEU A 196 -16.10 15.91 10.88
N HIS A 197 -15.99 15.97 12.20
CA HIS A 197 -15.71 17.19 12.96
C HIS A 197 -14.32 17.07 13.58
N LEU A 198 -13.35 17.71 12.97
CA LEU A 198 -11.99 17.79 13.49
C LEU A 198 -11.64 19.25 13.81
N PRO A 199 -10.85 19.51 14.87
CA PRO A 199 -10.39 20.84 15.20
C PRO A 199 -9.66 21.47 14.02
N LYS A 200 -10.01 22.71 13.66
CA LYS A 200 -9.30 23.46 12.61
C LYS A 200 -7.93 23.89 13.17
N LYS A 201 -6.90 23.11 12.91
CA LYS A 201 -5.52 23.55 13.10
C LYS A 201 -5.12 24.34 11.87
N ARG A 202 -4.95 25.66 12.00
CA ARG A 202 -4.32 26.50 10.96
C ARG A 202 -2.92 26.86 11.45
N SER A 203 -1.91 26.37 10.77
CA SER A 203 -0.54 26.86 10.92
C SER A 203 -0.29 27.96 9.88
N LYS A 204 0.42 29.02 10.26
CA LYS A 204 0.92 30.06 9.34
C LYS A 204 2.18 29.60 8.60
N ALA A 205 2.46 28.31 8.60
CA ALA A 205 3.64 27.70 8.01
C ALA A 205 3.68 27.89 6.49
N ARG A 206 4.88 28.05 5.94
CA ARG A 206 5.11 28.17 4.49
C ARG A 206 5.30 26.78 3.88
N ILE A 207 4.72 26.55 2.69
CA ILE A 207 4.92 25.32 1.96
C ILE A 207 6.33 25.30 1.37
N ASP A 208 7.04 24.20 1.53
CA ASP A 208 8.33 23.95 0.88
C ASP A 208 8.11 23.51 -0.59
N TYR A 209 7.86 24.48 -1.47
CA TYR A 209 7.64 24.21 -2.89
C TYR A 209 8.87 23.59 -3.57
N LEU A 210 10.08 23.99 -3.16
CA LEU A 210 11.33 23.46 -3.73
C LEU A 210 11.51 21.99 -3.34
N GLY A 211 11.31 21.66 -2.05
CA GLY A 211 11.33 20.28 -1.59
C GLY A 211 10.25 19.43 -2.26
N ALA A 212 9.02 19.96 -2.43
CA ALA A 212 7.95 19.29 -3.15
C ALA A 212 8.33 18.96 -4.60
N GLY A 213 8.88 19.94 -5.32
CA GLY A 213 9.34 19.77 -6.70
C GLY A 213 10.46 18.73 -6.83
N LEU A 214 11.49 18.84 -5.99
CA LEU A 214 12.62 17.89 -5.99
C LEU A 214 12.18 16.47 -5.64
N LEU A 215 11.31 16.30 -4.65
CA LEU A 215 10.75 15.00 -4.29
C LEU A 215 9.93 14.41 -5.43
N THR A 216 9.09 15.24 -6.08
CA THR A 216 8.29 14.84 -7.24
C THR A 216 9.19 14.37 -8.38
N VAL A 217 10.23 15.12 -8.74
CA VAL A 217 11.19 14.73 -9.78
C VAL A 217 11.91 13.43 -9.41
N GLY A 218 12.36 13.29 -8.16
CA GLY A 218 13.03 12.08 -7.68
C GLY A 218 12.14 10.85 -7.76
N ILE A 219 10.90 10.94 -7.26
CA ILE A 219 9.92 9.83 -7.32
C ILE A 219 9.57 9.51 -8.77
N THR A 220 9.32 10.54 -9.59
CA THR A 220 9.02 10.38 -11.04
C THR A 220 10.13 9.62 -11.73
N SER A 221 11.38 10.01 -11.50
CA SER A 221 12.54 9.33 -12.08
C SER A 221 12.61 7.87 -11.68
N ILE A 222 12.41 7.55 -10.38
CA ILE A 222 12.39 6.16 -9.90
C ILE A 222 11.28 5.36 -10.58
N VAL A 223 10.05 5.89 -10.59
CA VAL A 223 8.90 5.19 -11.19
C VAL A 223 9.12 4.96 -12.68
N LEU A 224 9.64 5.94 -13.42
CA LEU A 224 9.94 5.79 -14.85
C LEU A 224 11.06 4.76 -15.09
N VAL A 225 12.14 4.79 -14.32
CA VAL A 225 13.21 3.80 -14.40
C VAL A 225 12.67 2.39 -14.18
N THR A 226 11.83 2.20 -13.17
CA THR A 226 11.27 0.89 -12.84
C THR A 226 10.19 0.42 -13.81
N THR A 227 9.49 1.34 -14.48
CA THR A 227 8.44 1.00 -15.45
C THR A 227 9.00 0.77 -16.85
N TRP A 228 10.00 1.56 -17.26
CA TRP A 228 10.55 1.53 -18.62
C TRP A 228 11.79 0.67 -18.75
N GLY A 229 12.56 0.50 -17.66
CA GLY A 229 13.80 -0.28 -17.68
C GLY A 229 13.55 -1.74 -18.02
N GLY A 230 14.18 -2.22 -19.08
CA GLY A 230 14.05 -3.58 -19.58
C GLY A 230 12.76 -3.88 -20.36
N SER A 231 11.84 -2.89 -20.49
CA SER A 231 10.62 -3.03 -21.28
C SER A 231 10.60 -2.09 -22.48
N GLU A 232 10.54 -0.78 -22.25
CA GLU A 232 10.56 0.27 -23.28
C GLU A 232 12.00 0.61 -23.73
N TYR A 233 12.93 0.62 -22.76
CA TYR A 233 14.33 0.96 -22.94
C TYR A 233 15.24 -0.05 -22.27
N ALA A 234 16.34 -0.42 -22.95
CA ALA A 234 17.37 -1.26 -22.35
C ALA A 234 17.94 -0.58 -21.09
N TRP A 235 18.27 -1.37 -20.06
CA TRP A 235 18.81 -0.88 -18.79
C TRP A 235 20.05 0.01 -18.94
N GLY A 236 20.90 -0.25 -19.94
CA GLY A 236 22.09 0.54 -20.27
C GLY A 236 21.84 1.74 -21.18
N SER A 237 20.60 2.04 -21.56
CA SER A 237 20.29 3.17 -22.45
C SER A 237 20.56 4.52 -21.80
N ALA A 238 20.90 5.53 -22.60
CA ALA A 238 21.12 6.89 -22.14
C ALA A 238 19.89 7.47 -21.42
N MET A 239 18.67 7.06 -21.83
CA MET A 239 17.42 7.47 -21.18
C MET A 239 17.35 6.95 -19.75
N ILE A 240 17.54 5.65 -19.52
CA ILE A 240 17.47 5.04 -18.17
C ILE A 240 18.59 5.55 -17.27
N LEU A 241 19.83 5.61 -17.78
CA LEU A 241 20.96 6.15 -17.03
C LEU A 241 20.78 7.65 -16.69
N GLY A 242 20.21 8.42 -17.61
CA GLY A 242 19.86 9.82 -17.39
C GLY A 242 18.80 10.00 -16.33
N LEU A 243 17.74 9.17 -16.33
CA LEU A 243 16.69 9.16 -15.29
C LEU A 243 17.25 8.73 -13.93
N ILE A 244 18.14 7.74 -13.87
CA ILE A 244 18.82 7.33 -12.62
C ILE A 244 19.65 8.51 -12.08
N GLY A 245 20.47 9.14 -12.93
CA GLY A 245 21.26 10.31 -12.54
C GLY A 245 20.41 11.48 -12.05
N LEU A 246 19.33 11.80 -12.78
CA LEU A 246 18.37 12.84 -12.40
C LEU A 246 17.68 12.52 -11.07
N GLY A 247 17.24 11.28 -10.88
CA GLY A 247 16.59 10.84 -9.65
C GLY A 247 17.52 10.94 -8.45
N ILE A 248 18.76 10.47 -8.56
CA ILE A 248 19.77 10.58 -7.49
C ILE A 248 20.07 12.05 -7.18
N ALA A 249 20.29 12.89 -8.20
CA ALA A 249 20.58 14.30 -8.01
C ALA A 249 19.40 15.03 -7.35
N ALA A 250 18.16 14.78 -7.81
CA ALA A 250 16.96 15.38 -7.25
C ALA A 250 16.73 14.96 -5.78
N LEU A 251 16.91 13.68 -5.45
CA LEU A 251 16.77 13.18 -4.07
C LEU A 251 17.88 13.69 -3.16
N ALA A 252 19.12 13.78 -3.62
CA ALA A 252 20.21 14.38 -2.86
C ALA A 252 19.96 15.87 -2.58
N ALA A 253 19.52 16.62 -3.60
CA ALA A 253 19.10 18.01 -3.44
C ALA A 253 17.90 18.15 -2.50
N PHE A 254 16.90 17.26 -2.62
CA PHE A 254 15.77 17.20 -1.70
C PHE A 254 16.23 17.04 -0.25
N LEU A 255 17.07 16.04 0.05
CA LEU A 255 17.59 15.82 1.40
C LEU A 255 18.33 17.06 1.93
N ARG A 256 19.11 17.74 1.08
CA ARG A 256 19.79 18.99 1.45
C ARG A 256 18.80 20.11 1.76
N VAL A 257 17.74 20.26 0.97
CA VAL A 257 16.68 21.25 1.22
C VAL A 257 15.94 20.94 2.51
N GLN A 258 15.62 19.66 2.80
CA GLN A 258 14.92 19.28 4.03
C GLN A 258 15.71 19.57 5.31
N THR A 259 17.05 19.74 5.23
CA THR A 259 17.86 20.16 6.41
C THR A 259 17.78 21.66 6.69
N THR A 260 17.35 22.47 5.71
CA THR A 260 17.37 23.95 5.79
C THR A 260 15.99 24.58 5.71
N ALA A 261 15.00 23.85 5.22
CA ALA A 261 13.62 24.33 5.09
C ALA A 261 12.99 24.63 6.46
N ALA A 262 12.32 25.78 6.57
CA ALA A 262 11.61 26.17 7.80
C ALA A 262 10.47 25.19 8.14
N GLU A 263 9.78 24.68 7.11
CA GLU A 263 8.69 23.70 7.24
C GLU A 263 8.90 22.56 6.26
N PRO A 264 9.83 21.63 6.56
CA PRO A 264 10.17 20.54 5.65
C PRO A 264 8.97 19.62 5.38
N ILE A 265 8.85 19.13 4.13
CA ILE A 265 7.83 18.13 3.75
C ILE A 265 8.06 16.82 4.50
N MET A 266 9.32 16.44 4.67
CA MET A 266 9.74 15.24 5.38
C MET A 266 10.79 15.61 6.44
N PRO A 267 10.37 15.96 7.67
CA PRO A 267 11.28 16.33 8.74
C PRO A 267 12.26 15.18 9.05
N LEU A 268 13.54 15.38 8.79
CA LEU A 268 14.53 14.31 8.95
C LEU A 268 14.71 13.84 10.40
N HIS A 269 14.24 14.64 11.40
CA HIS A 269 14.28 14.25 12.81
C HIS A 269 13.45 12.99 13.12
N ILE A 270 12.36 12.71 12.35
CA ILE A 270 11.54 11.51 12.56
C ILE A 270 12.35 10.23 12.32
N PHE A 271 13.34 10.26 11.42
CA PHE A 271 14.23 9.14 11.13
C PHE A 271 15.29 8.89 12.22
N ARG A 272 15.47 9.82 13.17
CA ARG A 272 16.29 9.57 14.37
C ARG A 272 15.62 8.56 15.31
N ASN A 273 14.28 8.43 15.22
CA ASN A 273 13.59 7.37 15.95
C ASN A 273 13.83 6.02 15.28
N ARG A 274 14.50 5.13 16.00
CA ARG A 274 14.88 3.80 15.53
C ARG A 274 13.69 2.98 15.02
N ASN A 275 12.56 3.01 15.74
CA ASN A 275 11.37 2.25 15.34
C ASN A 275 10.78 2.81 14.06
N PHE A 276 10.70 4.14 13.91
CA PHE A 276 10.20 4.76 12.68
C PHE A 276 11.07 4.37 11.47
N SER A 277 12.40 4.45 11.57
CA SER A 277 13.32 4.09 10.50
C SER A 277 13.21 2.61 10.12
N LEU A 278 13.16 1.72 11.14
CA LEU A 278 12.97 0.28 10.89
C LEU A 278 11.62 -0.01 10.23
N MET A 279 10.54 0.65 10.66
CA MET A 279 9.22 0.47 10.05
C MET A 279 9.18 1.00 8.60
N SER A 280 9.90 2.07 8.30
CA SER A 280 10.03 2.58 6.92
C SER A 280 10.75 1.57 6.02
N VAL A 281 11.84 0.97 6.50
CA VAL A 281 12.56 -0.11 5.78
C VAL A 281 11.69 -1.34 5.62
N ILE A 282 11.04 -1.82 6.68
CA ILE A 282 10.13 -2.98 6.63
C ILE A 282 8.97 -2.69 5.67
N GLY A 283 8.42 -1.47 5.70
CA GLY A 283 7.36 -1.04 4.79
C GLY A 283 7.78 -1.10 3.32
N PHE A 284 8.98 -0.60 2.99
CA PHE A 284 9.58 -0.70 1.66
C PHE A 284 9.73 -2.16 1.21
N LEU A 285 10.32 -3.01 2.05
CA LEU A 285 10.57 -4.43 1.74
C LEU A 285 9.25 -5.23 1.64
N THR A 286 8.25 -4.90 2.47
CA THR A 286 6.91 -5.50 2.37
C THR A 286 6.21 -5.10 1.06
N GLY A 287 6.34 -3.84 0.65
CA GLY A 287 5.85 -3.36 -0.65
C GLY A 287 6.49 -4.10 -1.81
N PHE A 288 7.82 -4.27 -1.78
CA PHE A 288 8.60 -5.01 -2.76
C PHE A 288 8.05 -6.42 -2.97
N VAL A 289 7.84 -7.15 -1.89
CA VAL A 289 7.34 -8.53 -1.92
C VAL A 289 5.89 -8.60 -2.37
N MET A 290 5.03 -7.74 -1.83
CA MET A 290 3.58 -7.79 -2.04
C MET A 290 3.21 -7.64 -3.51
N PHE A 291 3.76 -6.62 -4.17
CA PHE A 291 3.41 -6.36 -5.57
C PHE A 291 4.05 -7.36 -6.53
N GLY A 292 5.25 -7.87 -6.20
CA GLY A 292 5.82 -8.99 -6.92
C GLY A 292 4.92 -10.23 -6.86
N ALA A 293 4.44 -10.61 -5.68
CA ALA A 293 3.53 -11.74 -5.54
C ALA A 293 2.20 -11.53 -6.28
N VAL A 294 1.60 -10.34 -6.14
CA VAL A 294 0.31 -10.01 -6.79
C VAL A 294 0.42 -10.04 -8.32
N LEU A 295 1.58 -9.74 -8.89
CA LEU A 295 1.80 -9.76 -10.34
C LEU A 295 2.09 -11.18 -10.87
N PHE A 296 3.02 -11.89 -10.22
CA PHE A 296 3.52 -13.17 -10.77
C PHE A 296 2.64 -14.37 -10.42
N LEU A 297 1.86 -14.33 -9.32
CA LEU A 297 0.93 -15.42 -8.98
C LEU A 297 -0.17 -15.61 -10.02
N PRO A 298 -0.94 -14.59 -10.44
CA PRO A 298 -1.92 -14.75 -11.50
C PRO A 298 -1.31 -15.18 -12.82
N LEU A 299 -0.11 -14.67 -13.16
CA LEU A 299 0.59 -15.07 -14.36
C LEU A 299 0.92 -16.57 -14.37
N TYR A 300 1.47 -17.08 -13.27
CA TYR A 300 1.72 -18.51 -13.11
C TYR A 300 0.41 -19.32 -13.19
N GLN A 301 -0.65 -18.89 -12.53
CA GLN A 301 -1.94 -19.59 -12.52
C GLN A 301 -2.59 -19.64 -13.91
N GLN A 302 -2.46 -18.58 -14.69
CA GLN A 302 -3.00 -18.54 -16.06
C GLN A 302 -2.13 -19.37 -17.01
N SER A 303 -0.82 -19.16 -17.01
CA SER A 303 0.09 -19.77 -17.97
C SER A 303 0.39 -21.25 -17.66
N VAL A 304 0.50 -21.64 -16.38
CA VAL A 304 0.91 -22.97 -15.97
C VAL A 304 -0.28 -23.82 -15.53
N GLN A 305 -1.20 -23.26 -14.71
CA GLN A 305 -2.34 -24.00 -14.19
C GLN A 305 -3.60 -23.90 -15.06
N GLY A 306 -3.53 -23.19 -16.20
CA GLY A 306 -4.65 -23.05 -17.15
C GLY A 306 -5.87 -22.34 -16.55
N ALA A 307 -5.67 -21.40 -15.61
CA ALA A 307 -6.76 -20.64 -15.05
C ALA A 307 -7.15 -19.49 -16.01
N SER A 308 -8.45 -19.23 -16.16
CA SER A 308 -8.90 -18.00 -16.83
C SER A 308 -8.49 -16.75 -16.01
N ALA A 309 -8.47 -15.59 -16.65
CA ALA A 309 -8.15 -14.32 -15.99
C ALA A 309 -9.01 -14.08 -14.74
N THR A 310 -10.33 -14.35 -14.84
CA THR A 310 -11.25 -14.23 -13.69
C THR A 310 -10.93 -15.25 -12.59
N ASN A 311 -10.68 -16.52 -12.96
CA ASN A 311 -10.36 -17.55 -11.98
C ASN A 311 -9.01 -17.32 -11.29
N SER A 312 -8.01 -16.77 -11.99
CA SER A 312 -6.71 -16.44 -11.38
C SER A 312 -6.84 -15.39 -10.26
N GLY A 313 -7.74 -14.41 -10.42
CA GLY A 313 -8.10 -13.48 -9.34
C GLY A 313 -8.73 -14.19 -8.13
N LEU A 314 -9.63 -15.15 -8.36
CA LEU A 314 -10.25 -15.94 -7.29
C LEU A 314 -9.25 -16.89 -6.61
N LEU A 315 -8.27 -17.39 -7.34
CA LEU A 315 -7.21 -18.23 -6.78
C LEU A 315 -6.25 -17.47 -5.84
N LEU A 316 -6.27 -16.13 -5.82
CA LEU A 316 -5.59 -15.31 -4.82
C LEU A 316 -6.34 -15.24 -3.47
N LEU A 317 -7.59 -15.71 -3.39
CA LEU A 317 -8.39 -15.66 -2.16
C LEU A 317 -7.69 -16.25 -0.93
N PRO A 318 -6.98 -17.38 -0.97
CA PRO A 318 -6.28 -17.90 0.20
C PRO A 318 -5.29 -16.90 0.79
N MET A 319 -4.55 -16.15 -0.06
CA MET A 319 -3.63 -15.11 0.37
C MET A 319 -4.37 -13.93 1.00
N LEU A 320 -5.41 -13.42 0.34
CA LEU A 320 -6.14 -12.24 0.77
C LEU A 320 -6.95 -12.48 2.04
N VAL A 321 -7.61 -13.63 2.15
CA VAL A 321 -8.39 -14.02 3.33
C VAL A 321 -7.47 -14.25 4.53
N SER A 322 -6.35 -14.95 4.34
CA SER A 322 -5.35 -15.14 5.38
C SER A 322 -4.77 -13.80 5.85
N MET A 323 -4.42 -12.90 4.92
CA MET A 323 -3.94 -11.56 5.24
C MET A 323 -4.98 -10.78 6.08
N MET A 324 -6.25 -10.83 5.70
CA MET A 324 -7.33 -10.14 6.42
C MET A 324 -7.54 -10.72 7.83
N ILE A 325 -7.63 -12.04 7.95
CA ILE A 325 -7.85 -12.71 9.25
C ILE A 325 -6.69 -12.40 10.20
N VAL A 326 -5.45 -12.58 9.73
CA VAL A 326 -4.25 -12.36 10.55
C VAL A 326 -4.12 -10.88 10.94
N SER A 327 -4.42 -9.95 10.04
CA SER A 327 -4.43 -8.52 10.34
C SER A 327 -5.46 -8.16 11.41
N LEU A 328 -6.68 -8.72 11.34
CA LEU A 328 -7.72 -8.54 12.37
C LEU A 328 -7.32 -9.14 13.72
N VAL A 329 -6.73 -10.34 13.72
CA VAL A 329 -6.25 -11.00 14.95
C VAL A 329 -5.13 -10.19 15.57
N ALA A 330 -4.11 -9.83 14.80
CA ALA A 330 -2.99 -9.01 15.26
C ALA A 330 -3.48 -7.66 15.84
N GLY A 331 -4.45 -7.04 15.19
CA GLY A 331 -5.08 -5.82 15.66
C GLY A 331 -5.78 -5.98 17.02
N ARG A 332 -6.57 -7.03 17.18
CA ARG A 332 -7.25 -7.32 18.43
C ARG A 332 -6.26 -7.61 19.56
N VAL A 333 -5.27 -8.45 19.29
CA VAL A 333 -4.24 -8.80 20.29
C VAL A 333 -3.42 -7.58 20.70
N THR A 334 -3.00 -6.76 19.73
CA THR A 334 -2.30 -5.49 20.02
C THR A 334 -3.16 -4.55 20.86
N THR A 335 -4.47 -4.44 20.56
CA THR A 335 -5.40 -3.61 21.31
C THR A 335 -5.56 -4.10 22.76
N SER A 336 -5.68 -5.42 22.97
CA SER A 336 -5.90 -6.00 24.31
C SER A 336 -4.64 -6.04 25.15
N THR A 337 -3.48 -6.37 24.55
CA THR A 337 -2.21 -6.57 25.28
C THR A 337 -1.31 -5.35 25.32
N GLY A 338 -1.47 -4.41 24.37
CA GLY A 338 -0.53 -3.32 24.16
C GLY A 338 0.82 -3.74 23.54
N ARG A 339 1.04 -5.04 23.32
CA ARG A 339 2.29 -5.62 22.81
C ARG A 339 2.21 -5.83 21.30
N TYR A 340 3.27 -5.45 20.59
CA TYR A 340 3.29 -5.55 19.12
C TYR A 340 4.59 -6.15 18.55
N LYS A 341 5.68 -6.22 19.32
CA LYS A 341 7.01 -6.60 18.83
C LYS A 341 7.06 -7.99 18.17
N LEU A 342 6.27 -8.94 18.68
CA LEU A 342 6.24 -10.31 18.14
C LEU A 342 5.70 -10.36 16.70
N PHE A 343 4.75 -9.49 16.35
CA PHE A 343 4.08 -9.54 15.06
C PHE A 343 4.97 -9.19 13.86
N PRO A 344 5.83 -8.14 13.87
CA PRO A 344 6.79 -7.92 12.80
C PRO A 344 7.75 -9.09 12.59
N ILE A 345 8.17 -9.74 13.68
CA ILE A 345 9.09 -10.90 13.65
C ILE A 345 8.37 -12.09 12.99
N MET A 346 7.17 -12.45 13.48
CA MET A 346 6.37 -13.54 12.90
C MET A 346 6.00 -13.25 11.44
N GLY A 347 5.60 -12.00 11.15
CA GLY A 347 5.26 -11.57 9.81
C GLY A 347 6.41 -11.70 8.84
N GLY A 348 7.60 -11.22 9.23
CA GLY A 348 8.82 -11.38 8.43
C GLY A 348 9.18 -12.83 8.18
N ALA A 349 9.15 -13.68 9.22
CA ALA A 349 9.42 -15.11 9.10
C ALA A 349 8.43 -15.80 8.16
N LEU A 350 7.12 -15.53 8.29
CA LEU A 350 6.09 -16.12 7.44
C LEU A 350 6.20 -15.66 5.97
N ILE A 351 6.62 -14.42 5.71
CA ILE A 351 6.87 -13.95 4.34
C ILE A 351 8.05 -14.71 3.73
N VAL A 352 9.15 -14.89 4.47
CA VAL A 352 10.30 -15.67 4.00
C VAL A 352 9.88 -17.10 3.66
N VAL A 353 9.19 -17.77 4.59
CA VAL A 353 8.69 -19.15 4.39
C VAL A 353 7.70 -19.20 3.23
N GLY A 354 6.74 -18.30 3.17
CA GLY A 354 5.72 -18.26 2.12
C GLY A 354 6.32 -18.09 0.72
N LEU A 355 7.27 -17.15 0.55
CA LEU A 355 7.96 -16.94 -0.72
C LEU A 355 8.88 -18.09 -1.08
N PHE A 356 9.56 -18.67 -0.10
CA PHE A 356 10.36 -19.87 -0.33
C PHE A 356 9.49 -21.06 -0.79
N LEU A 357 8.32 -21.28 -0.17
CA LEU A 357 7.38 -22.30 -0.60
C LEU A 357 6.83 -21.99 -2.01
N LEU A 358 6.49 -20.74 -2.31
CA LEU A 358 6.04 -20.32 -3.64
C LEU A 358 7.14 -20.46 -4.69
N SER A 359 8.40 -20.31 -4.32
CA SER A 359 9.51 -20.57 -5.25
C SER A 359 9.64 -22.06 -5.62
N GLN A 360 9.13 -22.99 -4.80
CA GLN A 360 9.16 -24.42 -5.11
C GLN A 360 8.03 -24.89 -6.06
N MET A 361 7.16 -23.96 -6.50
CA MET A 361 6.11 -24.31 -7.45
C MET A 361 6.68 -24.67 -8.82
N ASP A 362 6.17 -25.76 -9.40
CA ASP A 362 6.52 -26.31 -10.71
C ASP A 362 5.27 -26.53 -11.57
N THR A 363 5.44 -27.07 -12.76
CA THR A 363 4.32 -27.37 -13.69
C THR A 363 3.33 -28.42 -13.15
N GLY A 364 3.73 -29.23 -12.15
CA GLY A 364 2.90 -30.25 -11.51
C GLY A 364 2.22 -29.80 -10.23
N THR A 365 2.48 -28.59 -9.76
CA THR A 365 1.96 -28.09 -8.49
C THR A 365 0.44 -27.92 -8.52
N SER A 366 -0.26 -28.56 -7.58
CA SER A 366 -1.71 -28.49 -7.49
C SER A 366 -2.20 -27.10 -7.04
N ARG A 367 -3.43 -26.73 -7.43
CA ARG A 367 -4.06 -25.47 -6.98
C ARG A 367 -4.22 -25.39 -5.45
N LEU A 368 -4.43 -26.53 -4.79
CA LEU A 368 -4.52 -26.58 -3.33
C LEU A 368 -3.16 -26.26 -2.69
N THR A 369 -2.08 -26.86 -3.19
CA THR A 369 -0.72 -26.63 -2.71
C THR A 369 -0.33 -25.16 -2.87
N SER A 370 -0.53 -24.58 -4.05
CA SER A 370 -0.27 -23.15 -4.29
C SER A 370 -1.14 -22.26 -3.39
N GLY A 371 -2.41 -22.65 -3.14
CA GLY A 371 -3.31 -21.97 -2.20
C GLY A 371 -2.78 -21.93 -0.77
N VAL A 372 -2.25 -23.05 -0.27
CA VAL A 372 -1.62 -23.12 1.07
C VAL A 372 -0.38 -22.23 1.15
N TYR A 373 0.49 -22.25 0.13
CA TYR A 373 1.67 -21.40 0.08
C TYR A 373 1.31 -19.90 0.06
N MET A 374 0.29 -19.54 -0.72
CA MET A 374 -0.27 -18.19 -0.75
C MET A 374 -0.88 -17.78 0.60
N ALA A 375 -1.56 -18.69 1.32
CA ALA A 375 -2.11 -18.41 2.64
C ALA A 375 -1.01 -18.11 3.67
N VAL A 376 0.13 -18.83 3.62
CA VAL A 376 1.30 -18.55 4.49
C VAL A 376 1.87 -17.18 4.19
N LEU A 377 2.06 -16.82 2.92
CA LEU A 377 2.51 -15.50 2.52
C LEU A 377 1.53 -14.41 2.98
N GLY A 378 0.24 -14.61 2.77
CA GLY A 378 -0.82 -13.70 3.18
C GLY A 378 -0.84 -13.45 4.69
N ALA A 379 -0.63 -14.51 5.49
CA ALA A 379 -0.52 -14.39 6.95
C ALA A 379 0.64 -13.47 7.35
N GLY A 380 1.81 -13.65 6.74
CA GLY A 380 2.98 -12.79 6.97
C GLY A 380 2.73 -11.33 6.62
N MET A 381 2.11 -11.08 5.46
CA MET A 381 1.73 -9.73 5.03
C MET A 381 0.71 -9.10 5.98
N GLY A 382 -0.27 -9.88 6.48
CA GLY A 382 -1.28 -9.41 7.42
C GLY A 382 -0.67 -8.88 8.72
N PHE A 383 0.35 -9.52 9.24
CA PHE A 383 1.09 -9.03 10.41
C PHE A 383 1.86 -7.74 10.11
N LEU A 384 2.64 -7.71 9.02
CA LEU A 384 3.53 -6.57 8.75
C LEU A 384 2.76 -5.32 8.34
N MET A 385 1.77 -5.45 7.46
CA MET A 385 1.06 -4.30 6.89
C MET A 385 0.40 -3.43 7.98
N GLN A 386 -0.19 -4.09 8.97
CA GLN A 386 -0.87 -3.42 10.07
C GLN A 386 0.11 -2.78 11.05
N ILE A 387 1.08 -3.57 11.51
CA ILE A 387 1.97 -3.15 12.60
C ILE A 387 2.95 -2.08 12.13
N THR A 388 3.40 -2.14 10.89
CA THR A 388 4.31 -1.13 10.33
C THR A 388 3.73 0.27 10.44
N MET A 389 2.46 0.46 10.05
CA MET A 389 1.80 1.76 10.14
C MET A 389 1.55 2.18 11.59
N LEU A 390 1.07 1.25 12.42
CA LEU A 390 0.79 1.51 13.84
C LEU A 390 2.04 1.98 14.59
N VAL A 391 3.15 1.26 14.43
CA VAL A 391 4.41 1.57 15.12
C VAL A 391 5.03 2.85 14.57
N ALA A 392 4.98 3.09 13.25
CA ALA A 392 5.46 4.33 12.66
C ALA A 392 4.72 5.54 13.26
N GLN A 393 3.38 5.49 13.32
CA GLN A 393 2.56 6.56 13.92
C GLN A 393 2.80 6.72 15.43
N ASN A 394 3.01 5.62 16.16
CA ASN A 394 3.30 5.66 17.61
C ASN A 394 4.69 6.23 17.92
N SER A 395 5.61 6.20 16.95
CA SER A 395 7.00 6.62 17.09
C SER A 395 7.24 8.12 16.90
N VAL A 396 6.23 8.87 16.45
CA VAL A 396 6.32 10.31 16.17
C VAL A 396 5.40 11.13 17.05
N GLU A 397 5.61 12.45 17.09
CA GLU A 397 4.69 13.37 17.74
C GLU A 397 3.39 13.52 16.94
N MET A 398 2.31 13.96 17.60
CA MET A 398 1.00 14.18 16.96
C MET A 398 1.07 15.16 15.78
N LYS A 399 1.96 16.17 15.85
CA LYS A 399 2.13 17.16 14.78
C LYS A 399 2.72 16.55 13.49
N ASP A 400 3.51 15.48 13.61
CA ASP A 400 4.20 14.82 12.50
C ASP A 400 3.48 13.54 12.01
N MET A 401 2.28 13.26 12.53
CA MET A 401 1.56 12.00 12.26
C MET A 401 1.19 11.85 10.77
N GLY A 402 0.83 12.94 10.09
CA GLY A 402 0.54 12.93 8.66
C GLY A 402 1.78 12.64 7.84
N VAL A 403 2.89 13.28 8.18
CA VAL A 403 4.17 13.04 7.53
C VAL A 403 4.64 11.60 7.77
N ALA A 404 4.49 11.06 8.98
CA ALA A 404 4.84 9.66 9.26
C ALA A 404 4.00 8.68 8.42
N SER A 405 2.70 8.92 8.32
CA SER A 405 1.79 8.10 7.51
C SER A 405 2.10 8.18 6.02
N SER A 406 2.33 9.39 5.50
CA SER A 406 2.69 9.60 4.09
C SER A 406 4.06 9.03 3.75
N SER A 407 5.06 9.20 4.62
CA SER A 407 6.39 8.63 4.43
C SER A 407 6.35 7.10 4.40
N THR A 408 5.64 6.46 5.35
CA THR A 408 5.49 4.99 5.37
C THR A 408 4.79 4.49 4.10
N THR A 409 3.75 5.20 3.64
CA THR A 409 3.05 4.88 2.39
C THR A 409 3.95 5.06 1.18
N LEU A 410 4.73 6.15 1.12
CA LEU A 410 5.69 6.41 0.06
C LEU A 410 6.75 5.30 -0.03
N PHE A 411 7.39 4.94 1.09
CA PHE A 411 8.40 3.88 1.09
C PHE A 411 7.82 2.55 0.63
N ARG A 412 6.59 2.22 1.04
CA ARG A 412 5.91 1.01 0.56
C ARG A 412 5.64 1.06 -0.95
N THR A 413 5.19 2.20 -1.48
CA THR A 413 4.94 2.38 -2.92
C THR A 413 6.24 2.31 -3.73
N LEU A 414 7.31 2.94 -3.26
CA LEU A 414 8.63 2.82 -3.88
C LEU A 414 9.10 1.36 -3.85
N GLY A 415 8.96 0.70 -2.69
CA GLY A 415 9.26 -0.73 -2.58
C GLY A 415 8.53 -1.57 -3.61
N SER A 416 7.22 -1.32 -3.82
CA SER A 416 6.44 -2.05 -4.81
C SER A 416 6.93 -1.82 -6.24
N SER A 417 7.32 -0.60 -6.59
CA SER A 417 7.89 -0.29 -7.91
C SER A 417 9.21 -1.02 -8.15
N PHE A 418 10.12 -1.01 -7.16
CA PHE A 418 11.37 -1.77 -7.24
C PHE A 418 11.13 -3.28 -7.29
N GLY A 419 10.15 -3.78 -6.52
CA GLY A 419 9.79 -5.19 -6.51
C GLY A 419 9.34 -5.70 -7.88
N VAL A 420 8.41 -4.98 -8.49
CA VAL A 420 7.92 -5.31 -9.85
C VAL A 420 9.06 -5.24 -10.86
N ALA A 421 9.92 -4.20 -10.81
CA ALA A 421 11.00 -4.04 -11.76
C ALA A 421 12.08 -5.13 -11.63
N ILE A 422 12.57 -5.38 -10.40
CA ILE A 422 13.66 -6.32 -10.18
C ILE A 422 13.19 -7.77 -10.38
N MET A 423 12.05 -8.13 -9.77
CA MET A 423 11.50 -9.47 -9.95
C MET A 423 11.08 -9.70 -11.41
N GLY A 424 10.55 -8.65 -12.09
CA GLY A 424 10.20 -8.69 -13.52
C GLY A 424 11.40 -8.89 -14.42
N ALA A 425 12.48 -8.16 -14.20
CA ALA A 425 13.71 -8.31 -14.98
C ALA A 425 14.28 -9.73 -14.86
N VAL A 426 14.32 -10.26 -13.65
CA VAL A 426 14.80 -11.64 -13.42
C VAL A 426 13.85 -12.67 -14.01
N PHE A 427 12.54 -12.48 -13.86
CA PHE A 427 11.52 -13.35 -14.45
C PHE A 427 11.69 -13.39 -15.98
N ASN A 428 11.74 -12.23 -16.64
CA ASN A 428 11.86 -12.14 -18.10
C ASN A 428 13.17 -12.76 -18.60
N SER A 429 14.29 -12.46 -17.96
CA SER A 429 15.59 -13.05 -18.34
C SER A 429 15.56 -14.57 -18.24
N ARG A 430 14.95 -15.13 -17.19
CA ARG A 430 14.83 -16.57 -17.03
C ARG A 430 13.89 -17.21 -18.04
N VAL A 431 12.77 -16.55 -18.34
CA VAL A 431 11.84 -17.04 -19.38
C VAL A 431 12.53 -17.05 -20.74
N GLU A 432 13.28 -16.00 -21.10
CA GLU A 432 14.04 -15.93 -22.34
C GLU A 432 15.11 -17.03 -22.44
N ASP A 433 15.90 -17.22 -21.38
CA ASP A 433 16.96 -18.23 -21.32
C ASP A 433 16.38 -19.65 -21.46
N GLU A 434 15.30 -19.99 -20.75
CA GLU A 434 14.67 -21.30 -20.80
C GLU A 434 13.97 -21.57 -22.15
N MET A 435 13.34 -20.55 -22.71
CA MET A 435 12.75 -20.65 -24.05
C MET A 435 13.83 -20.87 -25.12
N ALA A 436 14.93 -20.10 -25.09
CA ALA A 436 16.03 -20.28 -26.02
C ALA A 436 16.66 -21.67 -25.92
N ALA A 437 16.80 -22.21 -24.70
CA ALA A 437 17.37 -23.53 -24.48
C ALA A 437 16.47 -24.67 -25.00
N ARG A 438 15.12 -24.50 -24.96
CA ARG A 438 14.15 -25.57 -25.31
C ARG A 438 13.61 -25.49 -26.73
N THR A 439 13.67 -24.32 -27.36
CA THR A 439 13.16 -24.12 -28.73
C THR A 439 14.23 -24.13 -29.82
N ALA A 440 15.49 -24.47 -29.51
CA ALA A 440 16.66 -24.67 -30.37
C ALA A 440 16.49 -24.15 -31.83
N GLY A 441 16.43 -22.82 -32.01
CA GLY A 441 16.32 -22.18 -33.34
C GLY A 441 14.90 -21.99 -33.89
N GLY A 442 13.86 -22.20 -33.09
CA GLY A 442 12.48 -21.83 -33.43
C GLY A 442 12.25 -20.32 -33.40
N PRO A 443 11.16 -19.82 -34.01
CA PRO A 443 10.84 -18.40 -33.97
C PRO A 443 10.72 -17.93 -32.52
N ALA A 444 11.42 -16.82 -32.18
CA ALA A 444 11.27 -16.16 -30.90
C ALA A 444 9.78 -15.82 -30.70
N LEU A 445 9.18 -16.36 -29.64
CA LEU A 445 7.85 -15.91 -29.27
C LEU A 445 7.95 -14.40 -28.93
N PRO A 446 6.94 -13.59 -29.30
CA PRO A 446 6.91 -12.23 -28.85
C PRO A 446 7.05 -12.20 -27.33
N ASN A 447 7.79 -11.24 -26.77
CA ASN A 447 7.93 -11.00 -25.33
C ASN A 447 6.58 -10.64 -24.64
N ALA A 448 5.45 -11.03 -25.22
CA ALA A 448 4.11 -10.80 -24.74
C ALA A 448 3.69 -11.95 -23.83
N GLN A 449 3.15 -11.59 -22.67
CA GLN A 449 2.39 -12.50 -21.83
C GLN A 449 1.28 -13.11 -22.70
N LEU A 450 1.37 -14.40 -22.95
CA LEU A 450 0.36 -15.11 -23.72
C LEU A 450 -0.84 -15.38 -22.79
N ASP A 451 -2.01 -15.00 -23.24
CA ASP A 451 -3.26 -15.35 -22.57
C ASP A 451 -3.58 -16.85 -22.79
N ALA A 452 -4.51 -17.38 -22.00
CA ALA A 452 -4.88 -18.80 -22.03
C ALA A 452 -5.32 -19.25 -23.43
N ASP A 453 -6.06 -18.40 -24.17
CA ASP A 453 -6.56 -18.71 -25.51
C ASP A 453 -5.44 -18.76 -26.55
N SER A 454 -4.41 -17.92 -26.41
CA SER A 454 -3.22 -17.93 -27.28
C SER A 454 -2.33 -19.13 -26.99
N LEU A 455 -2.23 -19.55 -25.72
CA LEU A 455 -1.50 -20.74 -25.29
C LEU A 455 -2.11 -22.04 -25.84
N GLU A 456 -3.45 -22.13 -25.90
CA GLU A 456 -4.13 -23.31 -26.46
C GLU A 456 -3.88 -23.48 -27.96
N LYS A 457 -3.56 -22.41 -28.67
CA LYS A 457 -3.26 -22.43 -30.12
C LYS A 457 -1.82 -22.81 -30.45
N LEU A 458 -0.94 -22.87 -29.44
CA LEU A 458 0.45 -23.27 -29.65
C LEU A 458 0.58 -24.78 -29.82
N PRO A 459 1.57 -25.27 -30.61
CA PRO A 459 1.95 -26.66 -30.62
C PRO A 459 2.31 -27.15 -29.21
N ASP A 460 1.97 -28.40 -28.88
CA ASP A 460 2.14 -28.96 -27.53
C ASP A 460 3.57 -28.79 -26.99
N ALA A 461 4.59 -29.06 -27.78
CA ALA A 461 5.99 -28.90 -27.37
C ALA A 461 6.34 -27.44 -27.02
N MET A 462 5.77 -26.48 -27.73
CA MET A 462 6.02 -25.05 -27.49
C MET A 462 5.25 -24.57 -26.25
N ARG A 463 4.04 -25.08 -26.04
CA ARG A 463 3.23 -24.81 -24.85
C ARG A 463 3.93 -25.35 -23.58
N GLU A 464 4.42 -26.59 -23.61
CA GLU A 464 5.19 -27.19 -22.51
C GLU A 464 6.47 -26.39 -22.20
N ALA A 465 7.21 -26.00 -23.23
CA ALA A 465 8.40 -25.16 -23.07
C ALA A 465 8.08 -23.81 -22.41
N TYR A 466 7.00 -23.16 -22.83
CA TYR A 466 6.55 -21.89 -22.26
C TYR A 466 6.10 -22.05 -20.81
N GLN A 467 5.30 -23.06 -20.49
CA GLN A 467 4.86 -23.35 -19.11
C GLN A 467 6.03 -23.61 -18.18
N PHE A 468 7.03 -24.35 -18.66
CA PHE A 468 8.26 -24.58 -17.88
C PHE A 468 9.06 -23.30 -17.71
N ALA A 469 9.20 -22.49 -18.74
CA ALA A 469 9.93 -21.21 -18.68
C ALA A 469 9.26 -20.23 -17.69
N VAL A 470 7.92 -20.11 -17.72
CA VAL A 470 7.16 -19.30 -16.76
C VAL A 470 7.33 -19.82 -15.34
N SER A 471 7.30 -21.15 -15.14
CA SER A 471 7.53 -21.76 -13.83
C SER A 471 8.94 -21.44 -13.30
N SER A 472 9.98 -21.59 -14.14
CA SER A 472 11.38 -21.28 -13.81
C SER A 472 11.58 -19.79 -13.52
N GLY A 473 10.96 -18.89 -14.31
CA GLY A 473 10.96 -17.45 -14.07
C GLY A 473 10.30 -17.10 -12.74
N THR A 474 9.15 -17.70 -12.44
CA THR A 474 8.42 -17.52 -11.18
C THR A 474 9.24 -18.00 -9.97
N HIS A 475 9.89 -19.19 -10.08
CA HIS A 475 10.83 -19.68 -9.08
C HIS A 475 11.90 -18.64 -8.75
N SER A 476 12.58 -18.11 -9.77
CA SER A 476 13.67 -17.15 -9.59
C SER A 476 13.18 -15.83 -9.00
N ALA A 477 12.03 -15.33 -9.44
CA ALA A 477 11.42 -14.11 -8.91
C ALA A 477 11.08 -14.26 -7.42
N PHE A 478 10.42 -15.35 -7.02
CA PHE A 478 10.07 -15.58 -5.61
C PHE A 478 11.29 -15.86 -4.73
N LEU A 479 12.34 -16.46 -5.25
CA LEU A 479 13.59 -16.67 -4.50
C LEU A 479 14.27 -15.33 -4.18
N ILE A 480 14.28 -14.38 -5.12
CA ILE A 480 14.74 -13.01 -4.86
C ILE A 480 13.84 -12.34 -3.82
N GLY A 481 12.52 -12.46 -3.98
CA GLY A 481 11.57 -11.95 -3.00
C GLY A 481 11.82 -12.50 -1.59
N ALA A 482 12.10 -13.81 -1.47
CA ALA A 482 12.44 -14.47 -0.21
C ALA A 482 13.75 -13.90 0.38
N SER A 483 14.78 -13.69 -0.46
CA SER A 483 16.04 -13.11 -0.03
C SER A 483 15.88 -11.69 0.52
N VAL A 484 15.06 -10.88 -0.15
CA VAL A 484 14.69 -9.53 0.32
C VAL A 484 13.86 -9.59 1.60
N ALA A 485 12.97 -10.56 1.74
CA ALA A 485 12.16 -10.75 2.94
C ALA A 485 13.01 -11.14 4.17
N VAL A 486 14.14 -11.84 3.99
CA VAL A 486 15.11 -12.10 5.08
C VAL A 486 15.60 -10.78 5.67
N VAL A 487 15.89 -9.77 4.85
CA VAL A 487 16.29 -8.44 5.34
C VAL A 487 15.18 -7.80 6.17
N ALA A 488 13.92 -7.91 5.74
CA ALA A 488 12.78 -7.42 6.50
C ALA A 488 12.61 -8.16 7.84
N PHE A 489 12.79 -9.48 7.84
CA PHE A 489 12.79 -10.30 9.06
C PHE A 489 13.90 -9.88 10.03
N VAL A 490 15.13 -9.74 9.55
CA VAL A 490 16.26 -9.27 10.35
C VAL A 490 16.00 -7.87 10.91
N ALA A 491 15.50 -6.94 10.10
CA ALA A 491 15.13 -5.60 10.56
C ALA A 491 14.06 -5.65 11.67
N ALA A 492 13.09 -6.57 11.58
CA ALA A 492 12.05 -6.75 12.58
C ALA A 492 12.59 -7.19 13.95
N LEU A 493 13.67 -7.96 14.01
CA LEU A 493 14.32 -8.38 15.28
C LEU A 493 14.83 -7.18 16.07
N PHE A 494 15.24 -6.11 15.38
CA PHE A 494 15.78 -4.89 16.00
C PHE A 494 14.73 -3.90 16.46
N VAL A 495 13.44 -4.14 16.20
CA VAL A 495 12.33 -3.29 16.67
C VAL A 495 12.26 -3.34 18.19
N LYS A 496 12.20 -2.17 18.82
CA LYS A 496 12.02 -2.05 20.26
C LYS A 496 10.55 -1.94 20.61
N GLU A 497 10.11 -2.67 21.61
CA GLU A 497 8.77 -2.52 22.17
C GLU A 497 8.68 -1.21 22.97
N VAL A 498 7.75 -0.34 22.57
CA VAL A 498 7.49 0.92 23.25
C VAL A 498 6.00 0.96 23.55
N PRO A 499 5.58 1.33 24.77
CA PRO A 499 4.17 1.41 25.13
C PRO A 499 3.38 2.25 24.11
N LEU A 500 2.20 1.79 23.74
CA LEU A 500 1.33 2.53 22.82
C LEU A 500 0.78 3.77 23.54
N LYS A 501 0.91 4.94 22.90
CA LYS A 501 0.39 6.21 23.41
C LYS A 501 -1.12 6.08 23.63
N GLY A 502 -1.61 6.52 24.81
CA GLY A 502 -3.03 6.40 25.20
C GLY A 502 -3.36 5.23 26.12
N ALA A 503 -2.36 4.51 26.62
CA ALA A 503 -2.55 3.63 27.77
C ALA A 503 -2.78 4.49 29.03
N GLY A 504 -4.02 4.51 29.55
CA GLY A 504 -4.33 5.15 30.82
C GLY A 504 -3.58 4.47 31.98
N PRO A 505 -3.53 5.08 33.17
CA PRO A 505 -2.69 4.68 34.30
C PRO A 505 -3.12 3.40 35.02
N LYS A 506 -3.51 2.32 34.33
CA LYS A 506 -3.96 1.06 34.96
C LYS A 506 -2.90 -0.02 35.13
N ASP A 507 -1.65 0.19 34.68
CA ASP A 507 -0.59 -0.85 34.77
C ASP A 507 0.72 -0.35 35.44
N ARG A 508 0.61 0.50 36.47
CA ARG A 508 1.78 0.88 37.29
C ARG A 508 1.71 0.39 38.74
N THR A 509 0.91 -0.62 39.01
CA THR A 509 0.87 -1.26 40.32
C THR A 509 1.10 -2.76 40.17
N ASP A 510 2.34 -3.15 39.92
CA ASP A 510 2.93 -4.44 40.28
C ASP A 510 4.39 -4.46 39.76
N GLY A 511 5.29 -3.84 40.52
CA GLY A 511 6.72 -3.93 40.18
C GLY A 511 7.70 -3.14 41.04
N ASP A 512 7.24 -2.29 41.96
CA ASP A 512 8.14 -1.62 42.91
C ASP A 512 7.55 -1.57 44.32
N ALA A 513 7.30 -2.75 44.86
CA ALA A 513 7.00 -2.93 46.29
C ALA A 513 7.86 -4.05 46.86
N ASP A 514 9.19 -3.91 46.71
CA ASP A 514 10.16 -4.62 47.55
C ASP A 514 11.43 -3.77 47.61
N GLY A 515 11.65 -3.16 48.76
CA GLY A 515 12.94 -2.62 49.16
C GLY A 515 12.97 -1.13 49.51
N ASP A 516 12.45 -0.71 50.57
CA ASP A 516 13.24 -0.08 51.63
C ASP A 516 12.38 0.11 52.92
N GLY A 517 12.57 -0.79 53.84
CA GLY A 517 12.20 -0.62 55.21
C GLY A 517 13.41 -0.14 55.98
N SER A 518 13.45 1.12 56.40
CA SER A 518 14.03 1.37 57.70
C SER A 518 14.04 2.86 58.08
N ARG A 519 13.62 3.05 59.32
CA ARG A 519 13.89 4.16 60.25
C ARG A 519 12.94 5.32 60.27
N GLY A 520 11.98 5.14 61.20
CA GLY A 520 11.32 6.24 61.86
C GLY A 520 12.28 6.96 62.82
N GLU A 521 12.03 8.21 63.02
CA GLU A 521 12.26 8.90 64.26
C GLU A 521 11.17 9.97 64.47
N PRO A 522 10.64 10.10 65.69
CA PRO A 522 9.59 11.05 65.97
C PRO A 522 10.19 12.41 66.35
N VAL A 523 9.73 13.48 65.74
CA VAL A 523 10.02 14.83 66.22
C VAL A 523 8.84 15.29 67.08
N SER A 524 9.18 15.50 68.34
CA SER A 524 8.42 16.05 69.43
C SER A 524 7.86 17.46 69.16
N ALA A 525 6.68 17.69 69.66
CA ALA A 525 6.09 18.98 69.88
C ALA A 525 6.96 19.85 70.86
N GLY A 526 7.09 21.13 70.56
CA GLY A 526 7.72 22.11 71.44
C GLY A 526 7.19 23.51 71.08
N SER A 527 6.34 23.97 71.95
CA SER A 527 5.79 25.31 72.09
C SER A 527 6.84 26.45 72.11
N ALA A 528 6.56 27.54 71.44
CA ALA A 528 6.49 28.91 71.96
C ALA A 528 6.08 29.88 70.84
#